data_52f3aa37781000c22d1d2df19dbc811b
#
_entry.id   52f3aa37781000c22d1d2df19dbc811b
#
_cell.length_a   1.000
_cell.length_b   1.000
_cell.length_c   1.000
_cell.angle_alpha   90.00
_cell.angle_beta   90.00
_cell.angle_gamma   90.00
#
_symmetry.space_group_name_H-M   'P 1'
#
loop_
_entity.id
_entity.type
_entity.pdbx_description
1 polymer ?
#
loop_
_entity_poly.entity_id
_entity_poly.type
_entity_poly.pdbx_seq_one_letter_code
_entity_poly.pdbx_strand_id
1 'polypeptide(L)'
;MTYKITKENINWEEVAEVLRKSHLSDHSAKEQQIVFENSYAVVFVYDGERIVGVARALSDGLFQAAVYNVALDEEYQGKGIGRQLIGKLLEQLKGQNVILYTHPHTVEMYEKFGFRRAKTALELFDATEEELGWLENAGFFLPKDYRFEDEKDRSDMKGPTWKNPDSRIEV
;
A
#
# COMPACT_ATOMS: atom_id res chain seq x y z
N MET A 1 -10.06 -12.11 16.65
CA MET A 1 -8.98 -11.76 15.70
C MET A 1 -7.73 -11.37 16.42
N THR A 2 -6.61 -11.97 16.04
CA THR A 2 -5.28 -11.62 16.55
C THR A 2 -4.48 -10.97 15.44
N TYR A 3 -3.64 -9.99 15.77
CA TYR A 3 -2.81 -9.25 14.83
C TYR A 3 -1.35 -9.46 15.17
N LYS A 4 -0.58 -9.98 14.22
CA LYS A 4 0.86 -10.21 14.36
C LYS A 4 1.63 -9.25 13.44
N ILE A 5 2.63 -8.58 14.00
CA ILE A 5 3.47 -7.59 13.29
C ILE A 5 4.91 -8.05 13.12
N THR A 6 5.17 -9.33 13.39
CA THR A 6 6.49 -9.96 13.19
C THR A 6 6.40 -11.00 12.08
N LYS A 7 7.54 -11.34 11.49
CA LYS A 7 7.67 -12.27 10.35
C LYS A 7 8.02 -13.71 10.79
N GLU A 8 8.07 -13.96 12.09
CA GLU A 8 8.43 -15.26 12.63
C GLU A 8 7.26 -16.25 12.56
N ASN A 9 7.54 -17.50 12.23
CA ASN A 9 6.55 -18.58 12.21
C ASN A 9 5.28 -18.22 11.42
N ILE A 10 5.45 -17.72 10.21
CA ILE A 10 4.37 -17.40 9.28
C ILE A 10 4.12 -18.59 8.36
N ASN A 11 2.86 -18.97 8.19
CA ASN A 11 2.43 -19.91 7.16
C ASN A 11 2.32 -19.17 5.82
N TRP A 12 3.35 -19.27 5.00
CA TRP A 12 3.43 -18.54 3.73
C TRP A 12 2.46 -19.07 2.67
N GLU A 13 2.02 -20.31 2.77
CA GLU A 13 0.96 -20.86 1.91
C GLU A 13 -0.38 -20.13 2.18
N GLU A 14 -0.70 -19.87 3.44
CA GLU A 14 -1.90 -19.09 3.79
C GLU A 14 -1.81 -17.63 3.35
N VAL A 15 -0.62 -17.02 3.43
CA VAL A 15 -0.38 -15.66 2.91
C VAL A 15 -0.64 -15.60 1.41
N ALA A 16 -0.08 -16.55 0.64
CA ALA A 16 -0.31 -16.64 -0.80
C ALA A 16 -1.79 -16.88 -1.12
N GLU A 17 -2.47 -17.73 -0.36
CA GLU A 17 -3.90 -18.00 -0.52
C GLU A 17 -4.77 -16.75 -0.29
N VAL A 18 -4.51 -15.97 0.76
CA VAL A 18 -5.24 -14.72 1.04
C VAL A 18 -5.06 -13.72 -0.10
N LEU A 19 -3.84 -13.57 -0.63
CA LEU A 19 -3.54 -12.65 -1.73
C LEU A 19 -4.19 -13.10 -3.03
N ARG A 20 -4.19 -14.39 -3.33
CA ARG A 20 -4.83 -14.97 -4.51
C ARG A 20 -6.36 -14.80 -4.47
N LYS A 21 -6.99 -15.09 -3.34
CA LYS A 21 -8.44 -14.89 -3.16
C LYS A 21 -8.85 -13.43 -3.27
N SER A 22 -7.98 -12.51 -2.88
CA SER A 22 -8.22 -11.08 -3.00
C SER A 22 -7.83 -10.52 -4.39
N HIS A 23 -7.50 -11.37 -5.36
CA HIS A 23 -7.07 -11.01 -6.72
C HIS A 23 -5.90 -9.99 -6.75
N LEU A 24 -5.02 -10.02 -5.75
CA LEU A 24 -3.88 -9.11 -5.63
C LEU A 24 -2.58 -9.73 -6.12
N SER A 25 -2.45 -11.06 -6.10
CA SER A 25 -1.23 -11.73 -6.51
C SER A 25 -1.44 -13.24 -6.65
N ASP A 26 -0.92 -13.80 -7.74
CA ASP A 26 -0.87 -15.25 -7.98
C ASP A 26 0.53 -15.84 -7.72
N HIS A 27 1.44 -15.07 -7.14
CA HIS A 27 2.78 -15.52 -6.80
C HIS A 27 2.77 -16.66 -5.77
N SER A 28 3.75 -17.53 -5.86
CA SER A 28 3.94 -18.67 -4.96
C SER A 28 4.21 -18.23 -3.50
N ALA A 29 3.97 -19.13 -2.57
CA ALA A 29 4.29 -18.92 -1.15
C ALA A 29 5.76 -18.51 -0.93
N LYS A 30 6.68 -19.09 -1.71
CA LYS A 30 8.11 -18.75 -1.64
C LYS A 30 8.39 -17.31 -2.07
N GLU A 31 7.75 -16.84 -3.12
CA GLU A 31 7.86 -15.44 -3.57
C GLU A 31 7.23 -14.49 -2.57
N GLN A 32 6.06 -14.84 -2.02
CA GLN A 32 5.41 -14.06 -0.96
C GLN A 32 6.30 -13.97 0.28
N GLN A 33 6.92 -15.07 0.68
CA GLN A 33 7.90 -15.06 1.78
C GLN A 33 8.99 -14.02 1.53
N ILE A 34 9.61 -14.06 0.35
CA ILE A 34 10.71 -13.14 0.00
C ILE A 34 10.27 -11.67 0.11
N VAL A 35 9.10 -11.31 -0.48
CA VAL A 35 8.67 -9.91 -0.48
C VAL A 35 8.23 -9.43 0.91
N PHE A 36 7.61 -10.29 1.72
CA PHE A 36 7.23 -9.93 3.09
C PHE A 36 8.45 -9.87 4.02
N GLU A 37 9.43 -10.77 3.88
CA GLU A 37 10.67 -10.72 4.65
C GLU A 37 11.49 -9.47 4.36
N ASN A 38 11.47 -8.98 3.12
CA ASN A 38 12.12 -7.73 2.71
C ASN A 38 11.30 -6.47 3.01
N SER A 39 10.09 -6.60 3.53
CA SER A 39 9.27 -5.43 3.90
C SER A 39 9.72 -4.85 5.24
N TYR A 40 9.61 -3.53 5.38
CA TYR A 40 9.89 -2.82 6.64
C TYR A 40 8.84 -3.14 7.70
N ALA A 41 7.55 -3.01 7.34
CA ALA A 41 6.42 -3.28 8.20
C ALA A 41 5.51 -4.35 7.61
N VAL A 42 4.96 -5.20 8.47
CA VAL A 42 3.99 -6.25 8.11
C VAL A 42 2.88 -6.34 9.15
N VAL A 43 1.71 -6.79 8.70
CA VAL A 43 0.63 -7.18 9.61
C VAL A 43 -0.01 -8.45 9.05
N PHE A 44 -0.20 -9.44 9.91
CA PHE A 44 -0.95 -10.65 9.63
C PHE A 44 -2.15 -10.72 10.58
N VAL A 45 -3.33 -10.97 10.04
CA VAL A 45 -4.57 -11.13 10.81
C VAL A 45 -4.89 -12.61 10.91
N TYR A 46 -5.12 -13.08 12.13
CA TYR A 46 -5.45 -14.46 12.42
C TYR A 46 -6.87 -14.61 12.95
N ASP A 47 -7.56 -15.63 12.47
CA ASP A 47 -8.72 -16.22 13.12
C ASP A 47 -8.35 -17.61 13.63
N GLY A 48 -8.21 -17.74 14.95
CA GLY A 48 -7.54 -18.89 15.53
C GLY A 48 -6.08 -18.99 15.07
N GLU A 49 -5.74 -20.08 14.38
CA GLU A 49 -4.39 -20.29 13.83
C GLU A 49 -4.29 -19.93 12.34
N ARG A 50 -5.41 -19.64 11.66
CA ARG A 50 -5.45 -19.35 10.22
C ARG A 50 -5.21 -17.87 9.94
N ILE A 51 -4.36 -17.58 8.97
CA ILE A 51 -4.19 -16.23 8.43
C ILE A 51 -5.38 -15.91 7.51
N VAL A 52 -6.06 -14.81 7.81
CA VAL A 52 -7.23 -14.32 7.06
C VAL A 52 -7.04 -12.93 6.47
N GLY A 53 -5.94 -12.28 6.79
CA GLY A 53 -5.61 -10.98 6.22
C GLY A 53 -4.13 -10.66 6.36
N VAL A 54 -3.63 -9.85 5.44
CA VAL A 54 -2.21 -9.44 5.38
C VAL A 54 -2.09 -8.01 4.91
N ALA A 55 -1.01 -7.35 5.31
CA ALA A 55 -0.58 -6.07 4.75
C ALA A 55 0.93 -5.92 4.93
N ARG A 56 1.58 -5.18 4.03
CA ARG A 56 3.00 -4.88 4.14
C ARG A 56 3.33 -3.47 3.67
N ALA A 57 4.48 -2.96 4.09
CA ALA A 57 5.02 -1.71 3.59
C ALA A 57 6.54 -1.79 3.42
N LEU A 58 7.03 -1.16 2.36
CA LEU A 58 8.44 -0.83 2.18
C LEU A 58 8.72 0.53 2.83
N SER A 59 9.93 0.74 3.34
CA SER A 59 10.32 2.02 3.91
C SER A 59 11.83 2.14 4.00
N ASP A 60 12.33 3.39 3.98
CA ASP A 60 13.70 3.73 4.37
C ASP A 60 13.89 3.75 5.90
N GLY A 61 12.82 3.54 6.65
CA GLY A 61 12.80 3.54 8.11
C GLY A 61 12.76 4.93 8.75
N LEU A 62 12.76 6.01 7.97
CA LEU A 62 12.90 7.36 8.47
C LEU A 62 11.90 8.36 7.87
N PHE A 63 11.84 8.48 6.55
CA PHE A 63 11.10 9.53 5.86
C PHE A 63 10.00 9.03 4.95
N GLN A 64 10.23 7.93 4.22
CA GLN A 64 9.37 7.51 3.13
C GLN A 64 8.94 6.05 3.28
N ALA A 65 7.67 5.79 3.02
CA ALA A 65 7.13 4.45 2.97
C ALA A 65 6.13 4.28 1.82
N ALA A 66 5.98 3.04 1.36
CA ALA A 66 4.98 2.66 0.38
C ALA A 66 4.23 1.41 0.86
N VAL A 67 2.89 1.48 0.86
CA VAL A 67 2.02 0.38 1.30
C VAL A 67 1.70 -0.53 0.12
N TYR A 68 1.78 -1.83 0.34
CA TYR A 68 1.50 -2.89 -0.63
C TYR A 68 0.71 -4.04 -0.01
N ASN A 69 0.06 -4.84 -0.87
CA ASN A 69 -0.56 -6.12 -0.52
C ASN A 69 -1.49 -6.06 0.72
N VAL A 70 -2.36 -5.06 0.78
CA VAL A 70 -3.40 -5.01 1.81
C VAL A 70 -4.56 -5.91 1.38
N ALA A 71 -4.67 -7.06 1.97
CA ALA A 71 -5.65 -8.10 1.64
C ALA A 71 -6.38 -8.58 2.89
N LEU A 72 -7.66 -8.89 2.73
CA LEU A 72 -8.49 -9.52 3.75
C LEU A 72 -9.44 -10.49 3.04
N ASP A 73 -9.49 -11.73 3.50
CA ASP A 73 -10.42 -12.75 2.99
C ASP A 73 -11.85 -12.21 3.05
N GLU A 74 -12.63 -12.41 1.97
CA GLU A 74 -13.95 -11.81 1.75
C GLU A 74 -14.91 -12.06 2.92
N GLU A 75 -14.86 -13.26 3.51
CA GLU A 75 -15.71 -13.61 4.67
C GLU A 75 -15.49 -12.69 5.87
N TYR A 76 -14.36 -11.99 5.95
CA TYR A 76 -13.99 -11.10 7.04
C TYR A 76 -14.14 -9.62 6.73
N GLN A 77 -14.55 -9.29 5.49
CA GLN A 77 -14.78 -7.90 5.08
C GLN A 77 -16.05 -7.33 5.70
N GLY A 78 -16.19 -6.00 5.71
CA GLY A 78 -17.35 -5.32 6.27
C GLY A 78 -17.47 -5.33 7.81
N LYS A 79 -16.55 -6.02 8.52
CA LYS A 79 -16.58 -6.20 10.00
C LYS A 79 -15.60 -5.28 10.76
N GLY A 80 -15.02 -4.30 10.09
CA GLY A 80 -14.05 -3.38 10.69
C GLY A 80 -12.62 -3.92 10.81
N ILE A 81 -12.39 -5.19 10.44
CA ILE A 81 -11.08 -5.86 10.55
C ILE A 81 -10.05 -5.20 9.63
N GLY A 82 -10.42 -4.88 8.39
CA GLY A 82 -9.54 -4.19 7.43
C GLY A 82 -9.09 -2.81 7.96
N ARG A 83 -9.96 -2.10 8.67
CA ARG A 83 -9.58 -0.83 9.32
C ARG A 83 -8.51 -1.02 10.38
N GLN A 84 -8.63 -2.06 11.19
CA GLN A 84 -7.62 -2.37 12.21
C GLN A 84 -6.32 -2.84 11.58
N LEU A 85 -6.39 -3.66 10.51
CA LEU A 85 -5.24 -4.11 9.73
C LEU A 85 -4.42 -2.92 9.22
N ILE A 86 -5.07 -1.98 8.53
CA ILE A 86 -4.44 -0.77 7.99
C ILE A 86 -3.92 0.10 9.14
N GLY A 87 -4.70 0.31 10.19
CA GLY A 87 -4.28 1.09 11.37
C GLY A 87 -2.99 0.57 11.98
N LYS A 88 -2.90 -0.76 12.19
CA LYS A 88 -1.67 -1.40 12.73
C LYS A 88 -0.46 -1.32 11.79
N LEU A 89 -0.69 -1.31 10.48
CA LEU A 89 0.39 -1.08 9.52
C LEU A 89 0.89 0.37 9.63
N LEU A 90 -0.03 1.34 9.63
CA LEU A 90 0.31 2.78 9.70
C LEU A 90 0.96 3.17 11.03
N GLU A 91 0.62 2.50 12.14
CA GLU A 91 1.30 2.69 13.43
C GLU A 91 2.80 2.43 13.35
N GLN A 92 3.22 1.42 12.54
CA GLN A 92 4.64 1.10 12.33
C GLN A 92 5.35 2.11 11.44
N LEU A 93 4.60 2.92 10.68
CA LEU A 93 5.11 3.93 9.73
C LEU A 93 4.96 5.35 10.27
N LYS A 94 4.69 5.51 11.57
CA LYS A 94 4.43 6.80 12.18
C LYS A 94 5.60 7.76 11.97
N GLY A 95 5.25 8.95 11.47
CA GLY A 95 6.21 10.01 11.20
C GLY A 95 6.85 9.97 9.81
N GLN A 96 6.47 9.04 8.96
CA GLN A 96 6.93 8.95 7.58
C GLN A 96 5.85 9.48 6.61
N ASN A 97 6.28 9.92 5.43
CA ASN A 97 5.39 10.16 4.31
C ASN A 97 5.03 8.81 3.69
N VAL A 98 3.76 8.49 3.62
CA VAL A 98 3.29 7.18 3.15
C VAL A 98 2.54 7.34 1.83
N ILE A 99 2.96 6.58 0.81
CA ILE A 99 2.27 6.49 -0.47
C ILE A 99 1.63 5.10 -0.61
N LEU A 100 0.62 5.01 -1.45
CA LEU A 100 0.03 3.75 -1.87
C LEU A 100 -0.57 3.85 -3.27
N TYR A 101 -0.67 2.71 -3.91
CA TYR A 101 -1.43 2.46 -5.12
C TYR A 101 -2.54 1.48 -4.78
N THR A 102 -3.76 1.73 -5.23
CA THR A 102 -4.91 0.94 -4.83
C THR A 102 -5.98 0.86 -5.91
N HIS A 103 -6.88 -0.10 -5.77
CA HIS A 103 -8.04 -0.21 -6.67
C HIS A 103 -8.93 1.04 -6.60
N PRO A 104 -9.44 1.56 -7.72
CA PRO A 104 -10.28 2.78 -7.76
C PRO A 104 -11.43 2.78 -6.75
N HIS A 105 -12.07 1.63 -6.52
CA HIS A 105 -13.17 1.49 -5.57
C HIS A 105 -12.79 1.56 -4.09
N THR A 106 -11.49 1.48 -3.77
CA THR A 106 -10.99 1.52 -2.39
C THR A 106 -10.35 2.84 -2.01
N VAL A 107 -10.22 3.78 -2.93
CA VAL A 107 -9.61 5.11 -2.70
C VAL A 107 -10.26 5.83 -1.52
N GLU A 108 -11.60 5.91 -1.47
CA GLU A 108 -12.33 6.58 -0.38
C GLU A 108 -12.10 5.94 1.00
N MET A 109 -11.79 4.64 1.03
CA MET A 109 -11.45 3.97 2.27
C MET A 109 -10.13 4.52 2.83
N TYR A 110 -9.12 4.71 1.99
CA TYR A 110 -7.83 5.26 2.40
C TYR A 110 -7.92 6.76 2.75
N GLU A 111 -8.78 7.53 2.10
CA GLU A 111 -9.04 8.93 2.47
C GLU A 111 -9.52 9.06 3.92
N LYS A 112 -10.26 8.06 4.46
CA LYS A 112 -10.67 8.00 5.87
C LYS A 112 -9.51 7.81 6.86
N PHE A 113 -8.34 7.38 6.38
CA PHE A 113 -7.09 7.32 7.15
C PHE A 113 -6.23 8.58 6.98
N GLY A 114 -6.71 9.59 6.26
CA GLY A 114 -6.00 10.85 6.02
C GLY A 114 -5.13 10.87 4.75
N PHE A 115 -5.19 9.83 3.92
CA PHE A 115 -4.56 9.88 2.61
C PHE A 115 -5.23 10.92 1.72
N ARG A 116 -4.47 11.51 0.83
CA ARG A 116 -4.93 12.46 -0.17
C ARG A 116 -4.50 12.00 -1.56
N ARG A 117 -5.37 12.17 -2.54
CA ARG A 117 -5.03 11.88 -3.94
C ARG A 117 -3.88 12.77 -4.40
N ALA A 118 -2.87 12.19 -5.00
CA ALA A 118 -1.71 12.91 -5.51
C ALA A 118 -1.85 13.12 -7.03
N LYS A 119 -1.77 14.37 -7.47
CA LYS A 119 -1.78 14.72 -8.91
C LYS A 119 -0.45 14.43 -9.61
N THR A 120 0.61 14.32 -8.86
CA THR A 120 1.99 14.22 -9.37
C THR A 120 2.59 12.83 -9.20
N ALA A 121 1.77 11.84 -8.81
CA ALA A 121 2.22 10.45 -8.78
C ALA A 121 2.36 9.91 -10.21
N LEU A 122 3.49 9.28 -10.49
CA LEU A 122 3.78 8.62 -11.76
C LEU A 122 4.21 7.19 -11.46
N GLU A 123 3.78 6.27 -12.30
CA GLU A 123 4.14 4.86 -12.21
C GLU A 123 4.72 4.39 -13.54
N LEU A 124 5.84 3.69 -13.48
CA LEU A 124 6.41 2.94 -14.58
C LEU A 124 6.03 1.47 -14.40
N PHE A 125 5.09 1.01 -15.18
CA PHE A 125 4.57 -0.35 -15.10
C PHE A 125 5.28 -1.24 -16.11
N ASP A 126 5.75 -2.40 -15.66
CA ASP A 126 6.29 -3.44 -16.54
C ASP A 126 5.13 -4.27 -17.11
N ALA A 127 4.48 -3.73 -18.13
CA ALA A 127 3.28 -4.29 -18.73
C ALA A 127 3.22 -4.02 -20.23
N THR A 128 2.47 -4.84 -20.95
CA THR A 128 2.20 -4.66 -22.38
C THR A 128 1.25 -3.48 -22.63
N GLU A 129 1.22 -2.95 -23.84
CA GLU A 129 0.27 -1.88 -24.24
C GLU A 129 -1.19 -2.31 -24.06
N GLU A 130 -1.52 -3.61 -24.22
CA GLU A 130 -2.87 -4.14 -23.98
C GLU A 130 -3.25 -4.09 -22.50
N GLU A 131 -2.34 -4.49 -21.61
CA GLU A 131 -2.53 -4.44 -20.17
C GLU A 131 -2.62 -2.99 -19.67
N LEU A 132 -1.80 -2.08 -20.19
CA LEU A 132 -1.88 -0.66 -19.87
C LEU A 132 -3.22 -0.06 -20.32
N GLY A 133 -3.72 -0.41 -21.50
CA GLY A 133 -5.03 0.00 -21.99
C GLY A 133 -6.17 -0.54 -21.10
N TRP A 134 -6.05 -1.76 -20.60
CA TRP A 134 -7.01 -2.31 -19.64
C TRP A 134 -6.98 -1.54 -18.31
N LEU A 135 -5.80 -1.23 -17.78
CA LEU A 135 -5.63 -0.46 -16.55
C LEU A 135 -6.21 0.96 -16.67
N GLU A 136 -6.03 1.61 -17.82
CA GLU A 136 -6.62 2.90 -18.11
C GLU A 136 -8.17 2.83 -18.12
N ASN A 137 -8.73 1.86 -18.85
CA ASN A 137 -10.17 1.65 -18.94
C ASN A 137 -10.80 1.26 -17.57
N ALA A 138 -10.06 0.54 -16.74
CA ALA A 138 -10.47 0.16 -15.38
C ALA A 138 -10.33 1.31 -14.36
N GLY A 139 -9.77 2.46 -14.77
CA GLY A 139 -9.64 3.65 -13.94
C GLY A 139 -8.43 3.67 -13.00
N PHE A 140 -7.44 2.83 -13.26
CA PHE A 140 -6.17 2.84 -12.52
C PHE A 140 -5.25 3.96 -13.01
N PHE A 141 -5.21 4.19 -14.32
CA PHE A 141 -4.42 5.25 -14.94
C PHE A 141 -5.30 6.32 -15.57
N LEU A 142 -4.75 7.52 -15.64
CA LEU A 142 -5.24 8.56 -16.51
C LEU A 142 -4.82 8.25 -17.96
N PRO A 143 -5.58 8.74 -18.98
CA PRO A 143 -5.17 8.62 -20.38
C PRO A 143 -3.73 9.09 -20.60
N LYS A 144 -2.96 8.41 -21.45
CA LYS A 144 -1.54 8.67 -21.72
C LYS A 144 -1.22 10.15 -21.98
N ASP A 145 -2.13 10.85 -22.66
CA ASP A 145 -1.96 12.27 -23.01
C ASP A 145 -2.73 13.22 -22.10
N TYR A 146 -3.31 12.70 -21.00
CA TYR A 146 -4.04 13.53 -20.06
C TYR A 146 -3.14 14.58 -19.40
N ARG A 147 -3.68 15.78 -19.26
CA ARG A 147 -3.03 16.88 -18.53
C ARG A 147 -4.05 17.56 -17.65
N PHE A 148 -3.66 17.87 -16.42
CA PHE A 148 -4.49 18.69 -15.55
C PHE A 148 -4.48 20.14 -16.05
N GLU A 149 -5.63 20.83 -15.96
CA GLU A 149 -5.73 22.22 -16.39
C GLU A 149 -4.76 23.17 -15.67
N ASP A 150 -4.42 22.82 -14.43
CA ASP A 150 -3.54 23.60 -13.56
C ASP A 150 -2.05 23.16 -13.64
N GLU A 151 -1.69 22.28 -14.57
CA GLU A 151 -0.29 21.93 -14.87
C GLU A 151 0.46 23.01 -15.66
N LYS A 152 -0.29 23.96 -16.23
CA LYS A 152 0.30 25.01 -17.05
C LYS A 152 1.15 25.94 -16.20
N ASP A 153 2.41 26.04 -16.59
CA ASP A 153 3.43 26.99 -16.15
C ASP A 153 3.46 27.26 -14.64
N ARG A 154 4.12 26.35 -13.93
CA ARG A 154 4.41 26.49 -12.49
C ARG A 154 5.88 26.87 -12.22
N SER A 155 6.54 27.46 -13.18
CA SER A 155 7.95 27.89 -13.06
C SER A 155 8.19 28.89 -11.92
N ASP A 156 7.14 29.60 -11.48
CA ASP A 156 7.13 30.55 -10.39
C ASP A 156 6.75 29.95 -9.01
N MET A 157 6.32 28.69 -8.96
CA MET A 157 5.99 28.05 -7.71
C MET A 157 7.23 27.78 -6.86
N LYS A 158 7.45 28.67 -5.89
CA LYS A 158 8.37 28.39 -4.79
C LYS A 158 7.72 27.31 -3.91
N GLY A 159 8.36 26.15 -3.85
CA GLY A 159 7.94 25.10 -2.91
C GLY A 159 7.94 25.60 -1.47
N PRO A 160 7.13 25.01 -0.57
CA PRO A 160 7.20 25.34 0.83
C PRO A 160 8.62 25.08 1.33
N THR A 161 9.16 26.00 2.10
CA THR A 161 10.39 25.72 2.86
C THR A 161 10.03 24.69 3.91
N TRP A 162 10.36 23.43 3.67
CA TRP A 162 10.24 22.38 4.65
C TRP A 162 11.20 22.68 5.80
N LYS A 163 10.74 23.39 6.80
CA LYS A 163 11.44 23.41 8.07
C LYS A 163 11.13 22.09 8.74
N ASN A 164 12.11 21.20 8.78
CA ASN A 164 12.05 20.09 9.70
C ASN A 164 12.46 20.64 11.08
N PRO A 165 11.52 20.93 12.00
CA PRO A 165 11.85 21.53 13.29
C PRO A 165 12.66 20.58 14.19
N ASP A 166 12.60 19.26 13.93
CA ASP A 166 13.32 18.26 14.71
C ASP A 166 14.14 17.39 13.76
N SER A 167 15.47 17.52 13.78
CA SER A 167 16.32 16.52 13.18
C SER A 167 16.10 15.20 13.92
N ARG A 168 15.50 14.23 13.25
CA ARG A 168 15.21 12.90 13.83
C ARG A 168 16.45 12.03 13.96
N ILE A 169 17.60 12.56 13.62
CA ILE A 169 18.89 11.91 13.75
C ILE A 169 19.77 12.84 14.59
N GLU A 170 20.05 12.43 15.82
CA GLU A 170 21.24 12.89 16.52
C GLU A 170 22.42 12.13 15.89
N VAL A 171 23.30 12.86 15.19
CA VAL A 171 24.54 12.34 14.61
C VAL A 171 25.59 12.23 15.69
#